data_19dabb364cb2075c70efcbde4c061fc5
#
_entry.id   19dabb364cb2075c70efcbde4c061fc5
#
_cell.length_a   1.000
_cell.length_b   1.000
_cell.length_c   1.000
_cell.angle_alpha   90.00
_cell.angle_beta   90.00
_cell.angle_gamma   90.00
#
_symmetry.space_group_name_H-M   'P 1'
#
loop_
_entity.id
_entity.type
_entity.pdbx_description
1 polymer ?
#
loop_
_entity_poly.entity_id
_entity_poly.type
_entity_poly.pdbx_seq_one_letter_code
_entity_poly.pdbx_strand_id
1 'polypeptide(L)'
;MKILQVFSVVLLGIALVYSTEICQESDYTIIKCGAPGRDGAPGKDGKNGLNGEKGVAGPRGPPGLPGADGRPGKNGEQGPKGEKGEKGDSGASVLEPLKFQLGILDRRLLKVESNVQTLRNALTFSKSAAAAGNKIYISQGVTANYNDAINTCAGTGGQLPIPLNEDENNAVKKIVNQYNFFAYLGVNDLQDEGTFRYLNGEKIKYSIWYDNQPDNYKLNEDCVEMYGDGKWNDQNCNEKRLIICEFIL
;
A
#
# COMPACT_ATOMS: atom_id res chain seq x y z
N MET A 1 13.14 -40.14 0.74
CA MET A 1 14.40 -39.44 0.45
C MET A 1 14.29 -38.29 -0.55
N LYS A 2 13.26 -38.21 -1.40
CA LYS A 2 13.08 -37.08 -2.37
C LYS A 2 12.37 -35.85 -1.81
N ILE A 3 11.63 -35.97 -0.72
CA ILE A 3 10.87 -34.83 -0.12
C ILE A 3 11.78 -33.93 0.72
N LEU A 4 12.83 -34.46 1.35
CA LEU A 4 13.78 -33.63 2.12
C LEU A 4 14.68 -32.73 1.24
N GLN A 5 14.96 -33.12 0.00
CA GLN A 5 15.77 -32.31 -0.91
C GLN A 5 15.01 -31.11 -1.45
N VAL A 6 13.69 -31.21 -1.62
CA VAL A 6 12.87 -30.08 -2.09
C VAL A 6 12.75 -28.99 -1.02
N PHE A 7 12.65 -29.38 0.25
CA PHE A 7 12.61 -28.41 1.36
C PHE A 7 13.94 -27.65 1.55
N SER A 8 15.07 -28.32 1.31
CA SER A 8 16.39 -27.67 1.43
C SER A 8 16.64 -26.64 0.33
N VAL A 9 16.16 -26.88 -0.89
CA VAL A 9 16.29 -25.94 -2.03
C VAL A 9 15.37 -24.73 -1.85
N VAL A 10 14.17 -24.93 -1.31
CA VAL A 10 13.22 -23.83 -1.05
C VAL A 10 13.73 -22.93 0.09
N LEU A 11 14.32 -23.50 1.16
CA LEU A 11 14.90 -22.72 2.26
C LEU A 11 16.17 -21.94 1.83
N LEU A 12 17.02 -22.51 0.95
CA LEU A 12 18.16 -21.79 0.39
C LEU A 12 17.71 -20.69 -0.60
N GLY A 13 16.65 -20.92 -1.38
CA GLY A 13 16.07 -19.92 -2.27
C GLY A 13 15.48 -18.73 -1.52
N ILE A 14 14.81 -18.97 -0.40
CA ILE A 14 14.24 -17.92 0.44
C ILE A 14 15.36 -17.13 1.15
N ALA A 15 16.44 -17.78 1.59
CA ALA A 15 17.56 -17.08 2.21
C ALA A 15 18.35 -16.20 1.23
N LEU A 16 18.45 -16.58 -0.04
CA LEU A 16 19.11 -15.79 -1.09
C LEU A 16 18.23 -14.61 -1.57
N VAL A 17 16.92 -14.74 -1.54
CA VAL A 17 15.99 -13.64 -1.89
C VAL A 17 15.98 -12.56 -0.80
N TYR A 18 16.21 -12.92 0.48
CA TYR A 18 16.28 -11.93 1.56
C TYR A 18 17.59 -11.14 1.63
N SER A 19 18.62 -11.51 0.86
CA SER A 19 19.93 -10.84 0.94
C SER A 19 20.25 -9.86 -0.19
N THR A 20 19.41 -9.73 -1.23
CA THR A 20 19.75 -8.91 -2.40
C THR A 20 18.66 -7.98 -2.94
N GLU A 21 17.45 -7.95 -2.35
CA GLU A 21 16.37 -7.10 -2.88
C GLU A 21 15.71 -6.22 -1.81
N ILE A 22 16.45 -5.25 -1.32
CA ILE A 22 15.84 -4.04 -0.76
C ILE A 22 16.40 -2.84 -1.54
N CYS A 23 16.09 -2.79 -2.82
CA CYS A 23 16.11 -1.59 -3.67
C CYS A 23 15.46 -1.93 -5.01
N GLN A 24 14.12 -2.05 -5.02
CA GLN A 24 13.39 -2.01 -6.30
C GLN A 24 12.26 -0.98 -6.23
N GLU A 25 12.25 -0.15 -7.25
CA GLU A 25 11.43 1.01 -7.50
C GLU A 25 9.93 0.77 -7.29
N SER A 26 9.32 1.60 -6.47
CA SER A 26 7.96 2.08 -6.68
C SER A 26 7.89 3.55 -6.28
N ASP A 27 7.19 4.34 -7.05
CA ASP A 27 7.01 5.79 -7.09
C ASP A 27 6.63 6.46 -5.75
N TYR A 28 7.49 6.40 -4.76
CA TYR A 28 7.44 7.25 -3.57
C TYR A 28 8.87 7.60 -3.18
N THR A 29 9.11 8.87 -3.03
CA THR A 29 10.34 9.56 -2.62
C THR A 29 11.47 8.63 -2.17
N ILE A 30 12.43 8.40 -3.04
CA ILE A 30 13.60 7.56 -2.82
C ILE A 30 14.35 8.08 -1.58
N ILE A 31 14.23 7.38 -0.45
CA ILE A 31 15.27 7.45 0.57
C ILE A 31 16.47 6.71 -0.05
N LYS A 32 17.31 7.42 -0.79
CA LYS A 32 18.63 6.89 -1.13
C LYS A 32 19.25 6.45 0.18
N CYS A 33 19.64 5.19 0.30
CA CYS A 33 20.54 4.75 1.35
C CYS A 33 21.79 5.60 1.19
N GLY A 34 21.85 6.73 1.93
CA GLY A 34 22.96 7.68 1.85
C GLY A 34 24.22 6.95 2.22
N ALA A 35 25.29 7.18 1.47
CA ALA A 35 26.63 6.84 1.89
C ALA A 35 26.81 7.32 3.34
N PRO A 36 27.64 6.63 4.16
CA PRO A 36 27.96 7.08 5.51
C PRO A 36 28.25 8.58 5.51
N GLY A 37 27.67 9.31 6.49
CA GLY A 37 27.85 10.75 6.59
C GLY A 37 29.33 11.08 6.42
N ARG A 38 29.66 12.09 5.62
CA ARG A 38 31.01 12.53 5.45
C ARG A 38 31.53 13.01 6.81
N ASP A 39 32.81 12.69 7.12
CA ASP A 39 33.50 13.27 8.29
C ASP A 39 33.32 14.78 8.27
N GLY A 40 33.11 15.38 9.44
CA GLY A 40 33.00 16.83 9.58
C GLY A 40 34.24 17.51 8.96
N ALA A 41 34.01 18.67 8.35
CA ALA A 41 35.11 19.46 7.81
C ALA A 41 36.13 19.73 8.92
N PRO A 42 37.44 19.70 8.62
CA PRO A 42 38.50 20.10 9.58
C PRO A 42 38.18 21.47 10.18
N GLY A 43 38.43 21.64 11.47
CA GLY A 43 38.32 22.95 12.12
C GLY A 43 39.13 23.99 11.34
N LYS A 44 38.65 25.23 11.30
CA LYS A 44 39.40 26.36 10.72
C LYS A 44 40.64 26.59 11.55
N ASP A 45 41.76 26.89 10.89
CA ASP A 45 43.00 27.28 11.56
C ASP A 45 42.73 28.47 12.48
N GLY A 46 43.42 28.49 13.65
CA GLY A 46 43.36 29.61 14.57
C GLY A 46 43.80 30.89 13.89
N LYS A 47 43.20 32.01 14.26
CA LYS A 47 43.66 33.32 13.80
C LYS A 47 45.07 33.58 14.37
N ASN A 48 45.91 34.20 13.57
CA ASN A 48 47.22 34.65 14.05
C ASN A 48 47.05 35.51 15.29
N GLY A 49 47.92 35.30 16.28
CA GLY A 49 48.01 36.15 17.46
C GLY A 49 48.18 37.62 17.11
N LEU A 50 47.59 38.49 17.92
CA LEU A 50 47.83 39.94 17.76
C LEU A 50 49.30 40.22 17.91
N ASN A 51 49.82 41.13 17.09
CA ASN A 51 51.19 41.62 17.28
C ASN A 51 51.37 42.21 18.69
N GLY A 52 52.51 41.91 19.34
CA GLY A 52 52.78 42.44 20.66
C GLY A 52 52.78 43.96 20.61
N GLU A 53 52.32 44.57 21.72
CA GLU A 53 52.34 46.03 21.85
C GLU A 53 53.76 46.55 21.73
N LYS A 54 53.94 47.74 21.06
CA LYS A 54 55.20 48.42 20.93
C LYS A 54 55.71 48.81 22.33
N GLY A 55 56.90 48.36 22.68
CA GLY A 55 57.51 48.67 23.95
C GLY A 55 57.57 50.21 24.20
N VAL A 56 57.28 50.59 25.45
CA VAL A 56 57.34 51.99 25.88
C VAL A 56 58.74 52.55 25.68
N ALA A 57 58.83 53.78 25.14
CA ALA A 57 60.09 54.49 24.99
C ALA A 57 60.76 54.65 26.35
N GLY A 58 62.01 54.25 26.44
CA GLY A 58 62.82 54.43 27.63
C GLY A 58 62.97 55.92 28.02
N PRO A 59 63.28 56.25 29.30
CA PRO A 59 63.44 57.59 29.78
C PRO A 59 64.58 58.24 29.01
N ARG A 60 64.42 59.55 28.69
CA ARG A 60 65.46 60.42 27.98
C ARG A 60 66.68 60.49 28.84
N GLY A 61 67.75 59.90 28.37
CA GLY A 61 69.06 60.07 29.00
C GLY A 61 69.62 61.45 28.84
N PRO A 62 70.58 61.88 29.71
CA PRO A 62 71.27 63.15 29.52
C PRO A 62 71.90 63.21 28.10
N PRO A 63 72.10 64.44 27.55
CA PRO A 63 72.46 64.60 26.14
C PRO A 63 73.79 63.93 25.77
N GLY A 64 73.63 62.73 25.25
CA GLY A 64 74.69 61.90 24.69
C GLY A 64 74.15 61.31 23.39
N LEU A 65 74.96 60.85 22.54
CA LEU A 65 74.62 60.30 21.22
C LEU A 65 73.31 59.58 21.14
N PRO A 66 72.47 59.72 20.09
CA PRO A 66 71.21 59.02 19.98
C PRO A 66 71.48 57.54 20.15
N GLY A 67 70.73 56.92 21.13
CA GLY A 67 70.75 55.48 21.33
C GLY A 67 70.27 54.79 20.07
N ALA A 68 70.85 53.65 19.75
CA ALA A 68 70.33 52.79 18.67
C ALA A 68 68.88 52.44 18.86
N ASP A 69 68.09 52.51 17.79
CA ASP A 69 66.73 52.16 17.82
C ASP A 69 66.51 50.78 18.50
N GLY A 70 65.49 50.70 19.37
CA GLY A 70 65.13 49.45 20.03
C GLY A 70 64.86 48.36 18.99
N ARG A 71 65.32 47.16 19.29
CA ARG A 71 65.02 45.99 18.44
C ARG A 71 63.50 45.81 18.29
N PRO A 72 63.02 45.53 17.06
CA PRO A 72 61.64 45.21 16.85
C PRO A 72 61.19 44.13 17.83
N GLY A 73 59.95 44.22 18.38
CA GLY A 73 59.35 43.19 19.21
C GLY A 73 59.33 41.86 18.44
N LYS A 74 59.52 40.78 19.15
CA LYS A 74 59.38 39.43 18.56
C LYS A 74 57.92 39.25 18.11
N ASN A 75 57.74 38.66 16.93
CA ASN A 75 56.41 38.26 16.49
C ASN A 75 55.73 37.37 17.58
N GLY A 76 54.48 37.62 17.84
CA GLY A 76 53.65 36.75 18.71
C GLY A 76 53.70 35.29 18.23
N GLU A 77 53.67 34.37 19.18
CA GLU A 77 53.56 32.93 18.84
C GLU A 77 52.30 32.65 18.05
N GLN A 78 52.41 31.78 17.09
CA GLN A 78 51.25 31.32 16.32
C GLN A 78 50.23 30.67 17.28
N GLY A 79 48.96 31.04 17.19
CA GLY A 79 47.89 30.44 17.98
C GLY A 79 47.82 28.91 17.77
N PRO A 80 47.34 28.18 18.77
CA PRO A 80 47.20 26.75 18.65
C PRO A 80 46.23 26.39 17.51
N LYS A 81 46.52 25.29 16.83
CA LYS A 81 45.64 24.76 15.78
C LYS A 81 44.25 24.51 16.36
N GLY A 82 43.21 24.93 15.67
CA GLY A 82 41.83 24.66 16.05
C GLY A 82 41.57 23.16 16.28
N GLU A 83 40.71 22.85 17.22
CA GLU A 83 40.31 21.49 17.51
C GLU A 83 39.63 20.85 16.28
N LYS A 84 39.81 19.54 16.12
CA LYS A 84 39.15 18.79 15.06
C LYS A 84 37.61 18.83 15.30
N GLY A 85 36.83 19.16 14.27
CA GLY A 85 35.37 19.12 14.34
C GLY A 85 34.88 17.75 14.83
N GLU A 86 33.78 17.76 15.56
CA GLU A 86 33.13 16.54 16.01
C GLU A 86 32.74 15.67 14.83
N LYS A 87 32.81 14.35 15.03
CA LYS A 87 32.37 13.38 14.01
C LYS A 87 30.89 13.53 13.83
N GLY A 88 30.43 13.71 12.59
CA GLY A 88 29.00 13.75 12.26
C GLY A 88 28.29 12.47 12.74
N ASP A 89 27.02 12.60 13.13
CA ASP A 89 26.18 11.48 13.57
C ASP A 89 26.19 10.39 12.51
N SER A 90 26.40 9.14 12.94
CA SER A 90 26.31 8.02 12.02
C SER A 90 24.88 7.81 11.60
N GLY A 91 24.61 7.62 10.29
CA GLY A 91 23.26 7.30 9.79
C GLY A 91 22.61 6.09 10.50
N ALA A 92 23.38 5.32 11.25
CA ALA A 92 22.89 4.23 12.10
C ALA A 92 21.94 4.70 13.22
N SER A 93 22.12 5.92 13.75
CA SER A 93 21.26 6.46 14.81
C SER A 93 19.82 6.72 14.36
N VAL A 94 19.60 6.95 13.06
CA VAL A 94 18.27 7.14 12.46
C VAL A 94 17.70 5.82 11.95
N LEU A 95 18.57 4.89 11.56
CA LEU A 95 18.16 3.63 10.96
C LEU A 95 17.50 2.66 11.98
N GLU A 96 18.00 2.61 13.21
CA GLU A 96 17.46 1.71 14.23
C GLU A 96 16.03 2.06 14.68
N PRO A 97 15.66 3.33 14.94
CA PRO A 97 14.28 3.70 15.21
C PRO A 97 13.34 3.36 14.04
N LEU A 98 13.82 3.55 12.79
CA LEU A 98 13.02 3.26 11.60
C LEU A 98 12.78 1.76 11.43
N LYS A 99 13.76 0.92 11.64
CA LYS A 99 13.62 -0.56 11.67
C LYS A 99 12.64 -1.01 12.74
N PHE A 100 12.70 -0.40 13.91
CA PHE A 100 11.77 -0.70 14.99
C PHE A 100 10.32 -0.34 14.63
N GLN A 101 10.09 0.84 14.04
CA GLN A 101 8.78 1.25 13.55
C GLN A 101 8.27 0.32 12.44
N LEU A 102 9.13 -0.05 11.49
CA LEU A 102 8.79 -1.00 10.43
C LEU A 102 8.35 -2.34 11.01
N GLY A 103 9.10 -2.88 11.98
CA GLY A 103 8.71 -4.12 12.67
C GLY A 103 7.41 -4.03 13.49
N ILE A 104 7.01 -2.83 13.93
CA ILE A 104 5.69 -2.60 14.54
C ILE A 104 4.60 -2.62 13.46
N LEU A 105 4.84 -1.96 12.32
CA LEU A 105 3.91 -1.93 11.19
C LEU A 105 3.64 -3.33 10.65
N ASP A 106 4.69 -4.12 10.42
CA ASP A 106 4.59 -5.50 9.94
C ASP A 106 3.73 -6.36 10.88
N ARG A 107 3.95 -6.24 12.19
CA ARG A 107 3.11 -6.96 13.18
C ARG A 107 1.65 -6.52 13.17
N ARG A 108 1.38 -5.22 12.96
CA ARG A 108 0.01 -4.71 12.82
C ARG A 108 -0.65 -5.23 11.55
N LEU A 109 0.09 -5.23 10.44
CA LEU A 109 -0.38 -5.75 9.15
C LEU A 109 -0.75 -7.23 9.28
N LEU A 110 0.13 -8.07 9.80
CA LEU A 110 -0.14 -9.50 10.03
C LEU A 110 -1.39 -9.72 10.91
N LYS A 111 -1.59 -8.87 11.93
CA LYS A 111 -2.78 -8.97 12.78
C LYS A 111 -4.06 -8.58 12.03
N VAL A 112 -4.01 -7.54 11.20
CA VAL A 112 -5.14 -7.13 10.36
C VAL A 112 -5.48 -8.23 9.35
N GLU A 113 -4.50 -8.78 8.67
CA GLU A 113 -4.68 -9.90 7.74
C GLU A 113 -5.31 -11.12 8.41
N SER A 114 -4.82 -11.50 9.60
CA SER A 114 -5.42 -12.57 10.40
C SER A 114 -6.88 -12.29 10.79
N ASN A 115 -7.20 -11.05 11.19
CA ASN A 115 -8.56 -10.67 11.54
C ASN A 115 -9.48 -10.70 10.31
N VAL A 116 -9.01 -10.20 9.16
CA VAL A 116 -9.76 -10.24 7.90
C VAL A 116 -10.03 -11.69 7.50
N GLN A 117 -9.02 -12.56 7.60
CA GLN A 117 -9.22 -13.98 7.29
C GLN A 117 -10.22 -14.66 8.26
N THR A 118 -10.19 -14.31 9.54
CA THR A 118 -11.15 -14.82 10.53
C THR A 118 -12.58 -14.37 10.22
N LEU A 119 -12.78 -13.08 9.89
CA LEU A 119 -14.07 -12.54 9.46
C LEU A 119 -14.57 -13.22 8.19
N ARG A 120 -13.69 -13.42 7.21
CA ARG A 120 -13.98 -14.14 5.98
C ARG A 120 -14.49 -15.55 6.26
N ASN A 121 -13.77 -16.29 7.10
CA ASN A 121 -14.16 -17.65 7.48
C ASN A 121 -15.52 -17.66 8.21
N ALA A 122 -15.76 -16.72 9.12
CA ALA A 122 -17.04 -16.60 9.82
C ALA A 122 -18.19 -16.28 8.87
N LEU A 123 -18.02 -15.37 7.92
CA LEU A 123 -18.99 -15.05 6.89
C LEU A 123 -19.29 -16.24 5.97
N THR A 124 -18.26 -16.98 5.55
CA THR A 124 -18.44 -18.16 4.68
C THR A 124 -19.06 -19.36 5.43
N PHE A 125 -18.92 -19.41 6.76
CA PHE A 125 -19.61 -20.40 7.59
C PHE A 125 -21.11 -20.08 7.73
N SER A 126 -21.49 -18.84 7.55
CA SER A 126 -22.88 -18.41 7.48
C SER A 126 -23.49 -18.94 6.18
N LYS A 127 -24.67 -19.51 6.28
CA LYS A 127 -25.42 -19.97 5.09
C LYS A 127 -25.76 -18.83 4.12
N SER A 128 -25.75 -17.60 4.61
CA SER A 128 -26.12 -16.38 3.87
C SER A 128 -24.95 -15.69 3.20
N ALA A 129 -23.74 -16.25 3.24
CA ALA A 129 -22.54 -15.65 2.67
C ALA A 129 -21.68 -16.64 1.90
N ALA A 130 -20.97 -16.13 0.90
CA ALA A 130 -19.94 -16.85 0.14
C ALA A 130 -18.80 -15.90 -0.21
N ALA A 131 -17.61 -16.42 -0.55
CA ALA A 131 -16.48 -15.61 -0.95
C ALA A 131 -15.75 -16.26 -2.13
N ALA A 132 -15.22 -15.42 -3.03
CA ALA A 132 -14.32 -15.82 -4.11
C ALA A 132 -13.33 -14.68 -4.37
N GLY A 133 -12.03 -15.02 -4.48
CA GLY A 133 -10.99 -14.00 -4.67
C GLY A 133 -11.00 -12.97 -3.54
N ASN A 134 -11.06 -11.71 -3.88
CA ASN A 134 -11.18 -10.57 -2.96
C ASN A 134 -12.64 -10.10 -2.76
N LYS A 135 -13.62 -10.89 -3.18
CA LYS A 135 -15.04 -10.56 -3.09
C LYS A 135 -15.75 -11.38 -2.03
N ILE A 136 -16.70 -10.76 -1.35
CA ILE A 136 -17.66 -11.42 -0.45
C ILE A 136 -19.06 -11.12 -0.97
N TYR A 137 -19.90 -12.14 -1.00
CA TYR A 137 -21.30 -12.08 -1.38
C TYR A 137 -22.15 -12.40 -0.17
N ILE A 138 -23.14 -11.55 0.12
CA ILE A 138 -24.01 -11.69 1.30
C ILE A 138 -25.45 -11.47 0.90
N SER A 139 -26.36 -12.30 1.43
CA SER A 139 -27.79 -12.11 1.31
C SER A 139 -28.48 -12.17 2.67
N GLN A 140 -29.53 -11.38 2.86
CA GLN A 140 -30.43 -11.46 4.02
C GLN A 140 -31.72 -12.26 3.72
N GLY A 141 -31.82 -12.86 2.52
CA GLY A 141 -33.01 -13.61 2.11
C GLY A 141 -34.18 -12.73 1.67
N VAL A 142 -33.94 -11.46 1.42
CA VAL A 142 -34.97 -10.50 0.97
C VAL A 142 -34.99 -10.47 -0.55
N THR A 143 -36.20 -10.29 -1.13
CA THR A 143 -36.40 -10.14 -2.58
C THR A 143 -36.90 -8.74 -2.92
N ALA A 144 -36.48 -8.20 -4.06
CA ALA A 144 -36.94 -6.92 -4.59
C ALA A 144 -36.84 -6.90 -6.12
N ASN A 145 -37.38 -5.85 -6.75
CA ASN A 145 -37.13 -5.54 -8.15
C ASN A 145 -35.68 -5.07 -8.34
N TYR A 146 -35.24 -4.97 -9.57
CA TYR A 146 -33.83 -4.68 -9.90
C TYR A 146 -33.32 -3.36 -9.32
N ASN A 147 -34.09 -2.27 -9.47
CA ASN A 147 -33.68 -0.96 -8.96
C ASN A 147 -33.60 -0.90 -7.43
N ASP A 148 -34.59 -1.49 -6.75
CA ASP A 148 -34.58 -1.57 -5.29
C ASP A 148 -33.44 -2.46 -4.79
N ALA A 149 -33.09 -3.52 -5.52
CA ALA A 149 -31.94 -4.38 -5.19
C ALA A 149 -30.61 -3.62 -5.33
N ILE A 150 -30.44 -2.84 -6.41
CA ILE A 150 -29.27 -1.94 -6.57
C ILE A 150 -29.17 -0.98 -5.39
N ASN A 151 -30.28 -0.27 -5.08
CA ASN A 151 -30.30 0.72 -3.99
C ASN A 151 -30.02 0.09 -2.63
N THR A 152 -30.53 -1.11 -2.38
CA THR A 152 -30.29 -1.86 -1.13
C THR A 152 -28.80 -2.17 -0.97
N CYS A 153 -28.15 -2.70 -2.00
CA CYS A 153 -26.71 -3.00 -1.94
C CYS A 153 -25.86 -1.74 -1.83
N ALA A 154 -26.17 -0.70 -2.62
CA ALA A 154 -25.46 0.57 -2.57
C ALA A 154 -25.58 1.24 -1.19
N GLY A 155 -26.73 1.17 -0.54
CA GLY A 155 -26.96 1.69 0.81
C GLY A 155 -26.11 1.01 1.89
N THR A 156 -25.56 -0.17 1.62
CA THR A 156 -24.65 -0.89 2.53
C THR A 156 -23.18 -0.79 2.12
N GLY A 157 -22.88 -0.01 1.08
CA GLY A 157 -21.50 0.13 0.55
C GLY A 157 -21.09 -1.03 -0.37
N GLY A 158 -22.03 -1.86 -0.82
CA GLY A 158 -21.83 -2.93 -1.79
C GLY A 158 -22.50 -2.64 -3.14
N GLN A 159 -22.55 -3.64 -3.98
CA GLN A 159 -23.25 -3.63 -5.27
C GLN A 159 -23.93 -4.97 -5.54
N LEU A 160 -24.79 -5.06 -6.57
CA LEU A 160 -25.24 -6.36 -7.04
C LEU A 160 -24.06 -7.20 -7.55
N PRO A 161 -24.13 -8.55 -7.47
CA PRO A 161 -23.02 -9.42 -7.85
C PRO A 161 -22.64 -9.24 -9.33
N ILE A 162 -21.35 -9.09 -9.56
CA ILE A 162 -20.74 -9.04 -10.89
C ILE A 162 -19.73 -10.18 -10.99
N PRO A 163 -20.14 -11.42 -11.30
CA PRO A 163 -19.19 -12.51 -11.49
C PRO A 163 -18.32 -12.27 -12.73
N LEU A 164 -17.00 -12.33 -12.57
CA LEU A 164 -16.02 -12.15 -13.62
C LEU A 164 -15.35 -13.46 -14.04
N ASN A 165 -15.62 -14.55 -13.32
CA ASN A 165 -15.09 -15.89 -13.55
C ASN A 165 -15.98 -16.94 -12.89
N GLU A 166 -15.63 -18.20 -13.12
CA GLU A 166 -16.41 -19.35 -12.63
C GLU A 166 -16.42 -19.44 -11.10
N ASP A 167 -15.33 -19.13 -10.41
CA ASP A 167 -15.27 -19.18 -8.95
C ASP A 167 -16.21 -18.16 -8.31
N GLU A 168 -16.26 -16.95 -8.84
CA GLU A 168 -17.18 -15.90 -8.40
C GLU A 168 -18.63 -16.28 -8.69
N ASN A 169 -18.88 -16.83 -9.88
CA ASN A 169 -20.20 -17.33 -10.26
C ASN A 169 -20.68 -18.45 -9.31
N ASN A 170 -19.80 -19.39 -8.98
CA ASN A 170 -20.09 -20.48 -8.05
C ASN A 170 -20.35 -19.98 -6.61
N ALA A 171 -19.69 -18.91 -6.20
CA ALA A 171 -19.95 -18.28 -4.91
C ALA A 171 -21.37 -17.69 -4.83
N VAL A 172 -21.80 -16.98 -5.87
CA VAL A 172 -23.19 -16.46 -5.97
C VAL A 172 -24.21 -17.60 -6.04
N LYS A 173 -23.98 -18.59 -6.88
CA LYS A 173 -24.80 -19.81 -7.02
C LYS A 173 -25.03 -20.50 -5.69
N LYS A 174 -24.02 -20.58 -4.82
CA LYS A 174 -24.16 -21.19 -3.49
C LYS A 174 -25.25 -20.51 -2.66
N ILE A 175 -25.33 -19.17 -2.73
CA ILE A 175 -26.34 -18.39 -2.02
C ILE A 175 -27.72 -18.55 -2.66
N VAL A 176 -27.79 -18.51 -4.00
CA VAL A 176 -29.02 -18.77 -4.76
C VAL A 176 -29.63 -20.09 -4.33
N ASN A 177 -28.84 -21.17 -4.28
CA ASN A 177 -29.31 -22.50 -3.88
C ASN A 177 -29.70 -22.56 -2.40
N GLN A 178 -29.02 -21.80 -1.54
CA GLN A 178 -29.33 -21.74 -0.11
C GLN A 178 -30.73 -21.21 0.16
N TYR A 179 -31.15 -20.19 -0.59
CA TYR A 179 -32.48 -19.57 -0.45
C TYR A 179 -33.50 -20.14 -1.39
N ASN A 180 -33.10 -20.92 -2.39
CA ASN A 180 -33.94 -21.45 -3.45
C ASN A 180 -34.74 -20.35 -4.18
N PHE A 181 -34.10 -19.21 -4.43
CA PHE A 181 -34.63 -18.08 -5.17
C PHE A 181 -33.58 -17.63 -6.20
N PHE A 182 -34.03 -17.28 -7.41
CA PHE A 182 -33.19 -16.65 -8.41
C PHE A 182 -32.74 -15.28 -7.90
N ALA A 183 -31.53 -14.87 -8.25
CA ALA A 183 -30.95 -13.63 -7.77
C ALA A 183 -30.57 -12.72 -8.92
N TYR A 184 -30.77 -11.42 -8.77
CA TYR A 184 -30.25 -10.46 -9.73
C TYR A 184 -28.73 -10.39 -9.69
N LEU A 185 -28.16 -10.22 -10.87
CA LEU A 185 -26.75 -9.85 -11.09
C LEU A 185 -26.65 -8.36 -11.43
N GLY A 186 -25.49 -7.77 -11.21
CA GLY A 186 -25.19 -6.40 -11.58
C GLY A 186 -24.91 -6.24 -13.08
N VAL A 187 -25.79 -6.83 -13.89
CA VAL A 187 -25.69 -6.89 -15.36
C VAL A 187 -27.05 -6.58 -15.96
N ASN A 188 -27.09 -5.74 -16.98
CA ASN A 188 -28.28 -5.37 -17.73
C ASN A 188 -27.95 -4.87 -19.13
N ASP A 189 -28.94 -4.75 -20.01
CA ASP A 189 -28.85 -4.12 -21.32
C ASP A 189 -29.85 -2.97 -21.53
N LEU A 190 -30.35 -2.40 -20.44
CA LEU A 190 -31.25 -1.23 -20.40
C LEU A 190 -30.82 -0.06 -21.31
N GLN A 191 -29.54 0.09 -21.58
CA GLN A 191 -29.01 1.18 -22.37
C GLN A 191 -29.03 0.88 -23.89
N ASP A 192 -28.82 -0.37 -24.24
CA ASP A 192 -28.68 -0.79 -25.65
C ASP A 192 -29.01 -2.29 -25.71
N GLU A 193 -30.20 -2.59 -26.21
CA GLU A 193 -30.77 -3.93 -26.29
C GLU A 193 -29.79 -4.93 -26.91
N GLY A 194 -29.64 -6.08 -26.26
CA GLY A 194 -28.70 -7.13 -26.65
C GLY A 194 -27.23 -6.80 -26.34
N THR A 195 -26.94 -5.64 -25.75
CA THR A 195 -25.58 -5.27 -25.33
C THR A 195 -25.49 -5.22 -23.81
N PHE A 196 -25.29 -6.37 -23.21
CA PHE A 196 -25.18 -6.50 -21.74
C PHE A 196 -23.95 -5.79 -21.18
N ARG A 197 -24.18 -5.04 -20.10
CA ARG A 197 -23.16 -4.24 -19.41
C ARG A 197 -23.25 -4.46 -17.91
N TYR A 198 -22.10 -4.29 -17.27
CA TYR A 198 -22.03 -4.15 -15.81
C TYR A 198 -22.60 -2.79 -15.37
N LEU A 199 -22.89 -2.64 -14.06
CA LEU A 199 -23.42 -1.39 -13.50
C LEU A 199 -22.50 -0.17 -13.70
N ASN A 200 -21.20 -0.37 -13.95
CA ASN A 200 -20.24 0.68 -14.29
C ASN A 200 -20.28 1.09 -15.79
N GLY A 201 -21.14 0.47 -16.59
CA GLY A 201 -21.29 0.73 -18.03
C GLY A 201 -20.34 -0.04 -18.93
N GLU A 202 -19.38 -0.81 -18.41
CA GLU A 202 -18.52 -1.67 -19.23
C GLU A 202 -19.28 -2.87 -19.78
N LYS A 203 -18.97 -3.27 -21.03
CA LYS A 203 -19.50 -4.52 -21.59
C LYS A 203 -19.03 -5.72 -20.77
N ILE A 204 -19.93 -6.69 -20.60
CA ILE A 204 -19.59 -7.94 -19.90
C ILE A 204 -18.47 -8.69 -20.65
N LYS A 205 -17.58 -9.29 -19.88
CA LYS A 205 -16.44 -10.11 -20.37
C LYS A 205 -16.60 -11.58 -20.03
N TYR A 206 -17.53 -11.88 -19.13
CA TYR A 206 -17.84 -13.21 -18.64
C TYR A 206 -19.36 -13.38 -18.60
N SER A 207 -19.85 -14.51 -19.02
CA SER A 207 -21.26 -14.90 -18.93
C SER A 207 -21.40 -16.42 -19.03
N ILE A 208 -22.42 -16.94 -18.39
CA ILE A 208 -22.86 -18.34 -18.52
C ILE A 208 -24.37 -18.34 -18.72
N TRP A 209 -24.80 -18.10 -19.93
CA TRP A 209 -26.21 -18.07 -20.28
C TRP A 209 -26.86 -19.45 -20.21
N TYR A 210 -28.11 -19.51 -19.79
CA TYR A 210 -28.95 -20.68 -19.93
C TYR A 210 -29.22 -20.97 -21.44
N ASP A 211 -29.68 -22.16 -21.76
CA ASP A 211 -29.88 -22.55 -23.16
C ASP A 211 -30.93 -21.64 -23.81
N ASN A 212 -30.64 -21.09 -24.96
CA ASN A 212 -31.42 -20.12 -25.73
C ASN A 212 -31.60 -18.74 -25.06
N GLN A 213 -30.78 -18.42 -24.05
CA GLN A 213 -30.76 -17.11 -23.44
C GLN A 213 -29.52 -16.30 -23.90
N PRO A 214 -29.57 -14.98 -23.89
CA PRO A 214 -30.72 -14.10 -23.63
C PRO A 214 -31.72 -14.11 -24.77
N ASP A 215 -33.04 -14.09 -24.52
CA ASP A 215 -34.06 -14.15 -25.57
C ASP A 215 -35.05 -12.97 -25.57
N ASN A 216 -34.88 -12.00 -24.66
CA ASN A 216 -35.71 -10.80 -24.51
C ASN A 216 -37.23 -11.11 -24.66
N TYR A 217 -37.71 -12.09 -23.90
CA TYR A 217 -39.09 -12.55 -24.02
C TYR A 217 -40.07 -11.38 -23.90
N LYS A 218 -40.96 -11.29 -24.89
CA LYS A 218 -41.90 -10.18 -25.05
C LYS A 218 -41.27 -8.80 -25.16
N LEU A 219 -40.03 -8.69 -25.52
CA LEU A 219 -39.26 -7.41 -25.63
C LEU A 219 -39.28 -6.59 -24.33
N ASN A 220 -39.05 -7.26 -23.20
CA ASN A 220 -39.17 -6.64 -21.86
C ASN A 220 -38.33 -7.36 -20.81
N GLU A 221 -37.14 -7.85 -21.18
CA GLU A 221 -36.22 -8.54 -20.28
C GLU A 221 -34.83 -7.94 -20.39
N ASP A 222 -34.57 -6.91 -19.59
CA ASP A 222 -33.32 -6.12 -19.64
C ASP A 222 -32.38 -6.42 -18.45
N CYS A 223 -32.82 -7.22 -17.47
CA CYS A 223 -32.10 -7.43 -16.21
C CYS A 223 -31.68 -8.89 -16.05
N VAL A 224 -30.40 -9.13 -15.74
CA VAL A 224 -29.87 -10.48 -15.64
C VAL A 224 -30.11 -11.08 -14.27
N GLU A 225 -30.63 -12.31 -14.26
CA GLU A 225 -30.78 -13.14 -13.07
C GLU A 225 -29.94 -14.41 -13.17
N MET A 226 -29.61 -14.99 -12.01
CA MET A 226 -28.95 -16.28 -11.90
C MET A 226 -29.90 -17.36 -11.41
N TYR A 227 -29.93 -18.48 -12.12
CA TYR A 227 -30.65 -19.69 -11.72
C TYR A 227 -29.86 -20.54 -10.72
N GLY A 228 -30.54 -21.55 -10.14
CA GLY A 228 -29.94 -22.49 -9.18
C GLY A 228 -28.80 -23.34 -9.74
N ASP A 229 -28.73 -23.54 -11.04
CA ASP A 229 -27.61 -24.22 -11.71
C ASP A 229 -26.41 -23.30 -11.95
N GLY A 230 -26.58 -21.99 -11.68
CA GLY A 230 -25.55 -20.96 -11.86
C GLY A 230 -25.54 -20.34 -13.26
N LYS A 231 -26.46 -20.75 -14.14
CA LYS A 231 -26.64 -20.14 -15.46
C LYS A 231 -27.48 -18.87 -15.35
N TRP A 232 -27.32 -17.99 -16.34
CA TRP A 232 -27.92 -16.66 -16.39
C TRP A 232 -29.10 -16.62 -17.37
N ASN A 233 -30.04 -15.78 -17.06
CA ASN A 233 -31.21 -15.47 -17.86
C ASN A 233 -31.44 -13.96 -17.87
N ASP A 234 -31.89 -13.39 -18.97
CA ASP A 234 -32.48 -12.05 -18.99
C ASP A 234 -33.91 -12.12 -18.46
N GLN A 235 -34.32 -11.11 -17.72
CA GLN A 235 -35.62 -11.09 -17.06
C GLN A 235 -36.13 -9.66 -16.91
N ASN A 236 -37.46 -9.54 -16.83
CA ASN A 236 -38.12 -8.26 -16.54
C ASN A 236 -37.59 -7.67 -15.24
N CYS A 237 -37.10 -6.42 -15.29
CA CYS A 237 -36.51 -5.73 -14.13
C CYS A 237 -37.49 -5.46 -12.98
N ASN A 238 -38.83 -5.59 -13.21
CA ASN A 238 -39.83 -5.41 -12.17
C ASN A 238 -40.11 -6.70 -11.37
N GLU A 239 -39.63 -7.84 -11.82
CA GLU A 239 -39.74 -9.08 -11.09
C GLU A 239 -39.00 -9.04 -9.75
N LYS A 240 -39.49 -9.81 -8.77
CA LYS A 240 -38.81 -9.87 -7.47
C LYS A 240 -37.84 -11.02 -7.45
N ARG A 241 -36.54 -10.68 -7.21
CA ARG A 241 -35.44 -11.63 -7.11
C ARG A 241 -34.70 -11.44 -5.82
N LEU A 242 -34.00 -12.48 -5.39
CA LEU A 242 -33.14 -12.46 -4.19
C LEU A 242 -32.11 -11.35 -4.33
N ILE A 243 -32.00 -10.54 -3.29
CA ILE A 243 -30.93 -9.55 -3.18
C ILE A 243 -29.70 -10.25 -2.61
N ILE A 244 -28.64 -10.27 -3.39
CA ILE A 244 -27.29 -10.62 -2.97
C ILE A 244 -26.43 -9.37 -3.18
N CYS A 245 -25.66 -8.98 -2.18
CA CYS A 245 -24.74 -7.85 -2.30
C CYS A 245 -23.29 -8.35 -2.35
N GLU A 246 -22.54 -7.83 -3.31
CA GLU A 246 -21.10 -8.03 -3.47
C GLU A 246 -20.33 -6.92 -2.76
N PHE A 247 -19.30 -7.29 -2.00
CA PHE A 247 -18.35 -6.38 -1.35
C PHE A 247 -16.94 -6.75 -1.77
N ILE A 248 -16.12 -5.75 -2.09
CA ILE A 248 -14.71 -5.92 -2.43
C ILE A 248 -13.87 -5.66 -1.18
N LEU A 249 -12.92 -6.56 -0.87
CA LEU A 249 -12.01 -6.50 0.29
C LEU A 249 -10.74 -5.74 -0.04
#